data_1cb2ef47d4ae4882e642b98b8432de70
#
_entry.id   1cb2ef47d4ae4882e642b98b8432de70
#
_cell.length_a   1.000
_cell.length_b   1.000
_cell.length_c   1.000
_cell.angle_alpha   90.00
_cell.angle_beta   90.00
_cell.angle_gamma   90.00
#
_symmetry.space_group_name_H-M   'P 1'
#
loop_
_entity.id
_entity.type
_entity.pdbx_description
1 polymer ?
#
loop_
_entity_poly.entity_id
_entity_poly.type
_entity_poly.pdbx_seq_one_letter_code
_entity_poly.pdbx_strand_id
1 'polypeptide(L)'
;FGRIDSISKAGLSYRQGLDNIDVYTGEAAFIDAHTLEVGGRCITADQIVLAAGSRPRVPDVPGLDDPSMPGLIHTSDTIMRLAELPQRLVILGGGLIAAEFAHIFSGLGSQVTVINRSGRMLRHEDREISQRFTEQMGRRVRLRMAEGLVGVDRDPGGHLVVLTVDGDGVDYDYPADVVLNATGRVSNGDRLNLPAAGVDVDDDGFVVVDKHQRTNVEHIWALGDVCSPWELKHVANHEARVVRHNLLHPDDLASSNHCFVPHAVFSNPQVASVGATEQGLLQSDTPYAAYLQE
;
A
#
# COMPACT_ATOMS: atom_id res chain seq x y z
N PHE A 1 -18.67 -7.54 -7.38
CA PHE A 1 -17.76 -6.90 -8.34
C PHE A 1 -18.44 -6.44 -9.64
N GLY A 2 -19.51 -7.07 -10.13
CA GLY A 2 -20.16 -6.69 -11.39
C GLY A 2 -20.45 -5.20 -11.55
N ARG A 3 -20.83 -4.51 -10.47
CA ARG A 3 -21.04 -3.05 -10.48
C ARG A 3 -19.73 -2.26 -10.60
N ILE A 4 -18.69 -2.66 -9.86
CA ILE A 4 -17.39 -1.98 -9.86
C ILE A 4 -16.68 -2.15 -11.21
N ASP A 5 -16.68 -3.36 -11.74
CA ASP A 5 -16.07 -3.66 -13.04
C ASP A 5 -16.78 -2.90 -14.17
N SER A 6 -18.11 -2.73 -14.08
CA SER A 6 -18.89 -1.93 -15.04
C SER A 6 -18.50 -0.45 -15.00
N ILE A 7 -18.28 0.12 -13.79
CA ILE A 7 -17.84 1.52 -13.63
C ILE A 7 -16.44 1.71 -14.20
N SER A 8 -15.53 0.77 -13.94
CA SER A 8 -14.16 0.82 -14.46
C SER A 8 -14.15 0.78 -16.00
N LYS A 9 -14.91 -0.15 -16.59
CA LYS A 9 -15.05 -0.25 -18.07
C LYS A 9 -15.66 1.02 -18.66
N ALA A 10 -16.73 1.55 -18.06
CA ALA A 10 -17.36 2.78 -18.52
C ALA A 10 -16.37 3.97 -18.45
N GLY A 11 -15.54 4.07 -17.41
CA GLY A 11 -14.52 5.10 -17.29
C GLY A 11 -13.44 5.02 -18.38
N LEU A 12 -13.02 3.82 -18.75
CA LEU A 12 -12.09 3.61 -19.87
C LEU A 12 -12.74 4.01 -21.19
N SER A 13 -13.94 3.49 -21.50
CA SER A 13 -14.66 3.78 -22.74
C SER A 13 -14.97 5.27 -22.89
N TYR A 14 -15.30 5.97 -21.80
CA TYR A 14 -15.49 7.42 -21.81
C TYR A 14 -14.24 8.16 -22.29
N ARG A 15 -13.07 7.83 -21.75
CA ARG A 15 -11.80 8.47 -22.13
C ARG A 15 -11.41 8.16 -23.58
N GLN A 16 -11.62 6.93 -24.02
CA GLN A 16 -11.36 6.51 -25.41
C GLN A 16 -12.26 7.19 -26.43
N GLY A 17 -13.41 7.70 -25.98
CA GLY A 17 -14.36 8.45 -26.83
C GLY A 17 -14.13 9.95 -26.89
N LEU A 18 -13.09 10.48 -26.24
CA LEU A 18 -12.76 11.91 -26.27
C LEU A 18 -11.70 12.20 -27.33
N ASP A 19 -11.97 13.18 -28.21
CA ASP A 19 -11.09 13.53 -29.34
C ASP A 19 -9.72 14.11 -28.91
N ASN A 20 -9.61 14.55 -27.66
CA ASN A 20 -8.40 15.16 -27.11
C ASN A 20 -7.64 14.25 -26.14
N ILE A 21 -7.98 12.96 -26.08
CA ILE A 21 -7.34 11.97 -25.21
C ILE A 21 -7.02 10.71 -25.99
N ASP A 22 -5.75 10.36 -26.07
CA ASP A 22 -5.29 9.04 -26.50
C ASP A 22 -5.06 8.15 -25.29
N VAL A 23 -5.62 6.93 -25.31
CA VAL A 23 -5.47 5.96 -24.23
C VAL A 23 -4.64 4.78 -24.72
N TYR A 24 -3.47 4.64 -24.14
CA TYR A 24 -2.59 3.49 -24.37
C TYR A 24 -2.68 2.54 -23.16
N THR A 25 -2.86 1.26 -23.43
CA THR A 25 -2.92 0.21 -22.41
C THR A 25 -1.67 -0.65 -22.45
N GLY A 26 -1.05 -0.83 -21.29
CA GLY A 26 0.19 -1.60 -21.16
C GLY A 26 1.09 -1.03 -20.08
N GLU A 27 2.20 -1.71 -19.82
CA GLU A 27 3.26 -1.18 -18.98
C GLU A 27 4.01 -0.10 -19.74
N ALA A 28 4.24 1.04 -19.09
CA ALA A 28 4.98 2.16 -19.64
C ALA A 28 6.39 2.19 -19.05
N ALA A 29 7.39 2.44 -19.85
CA ALA A 29 8.77 2.64 -19.41
C ALA A 29 9.45 3.75 -20.20
N PHE A 30 10.33 4.50 -19.56
CA PHE A 30 11.14 5.52 -20.24
C PHE A 30 12.20 4.89 -21.15
N ILE A 31 12.34 5.45 -22.34
CA ILE A 31 13.47 5.23 -23.25
C ILE A 31 14.50 6.36 -23.04
N ASP A 32 14.02 7.57 -22.88
CA ASP A 32 14.77 8.78 -22.53
C ASP A 32 13.86 9.76 -21.76
N ALA A 33 14.34 10.95 -21.44
CA ALA A 33 13.62 11.93 -20.64
C ALA A 33 12.29 12.43 -21.27
N HIS A 34 12.11 12.30 -22.57
CA HIS A 34 10.92 12.76 -23.30
C HIS A 34 10.12 11.63 -23.95
N THR A 35 10.65 10.40 -23.93
CA THR A 35 10.08 9.27 -24.68
C THR A 35 9.74 8.11 -23.75
N LEU A 36 8.49 7.67 -23.81
CA LEU A 36 8.04 6.43 -23.16
C LEU A 36 7.70 5.38 -24.22
N GLU A 37 7.98 4.12 -23.90
CA GLU A 37 7.45 2.97 -24.61
C GLU A 37 6.21 2.45 -23.86
N VAL A 38 5.12 2.20 -24.59
CA VAL A 38 3.91 1.56 -24.06
C VAL A 38 3.39 0.55 -25.09
N GLY A 39 3.47 -0.76 -24.77
CA GLY A 39 2.95 -1.80 -25.66
C GLY A 39 3.58 -1.81 -27.06
N GLY A 40 4.87 -1.55 -27.17
CA GLY A 40 5.62 -1.52 -28.45
C GLY A 40 5.47 -0.21 -29.22
N ARG A 41 4.90 0.83 -28.63
CA ARG A 41 4.75 2.18 -29.23
C ARG A 41 5.55 3.19 -28.44
N CYS A 42 6.30 4.05 -29.15
CA CYS A 42 6.97 5.19 -28.55
C CYS A 42 6.03 6.37 -28.53
N ILE A 43 5.95 7.05 -27.38
CA ILE A 43 5.13 8.25 -27.13
C ILE A 43 6.08 9.32 -26.63
N THR A 44 5.97 10.53 -27.17
CA THR A 44 6.72 11.69 -26.69
C THR A 44 5.77 12.75 -26.13
N ALA A 45 6.24 13.51 -25.13
CA ALA A 45 5.47 14.58 -24.53
C ALA A 45 6.38 15.72 -24.07
N ASP A 46 5.84 16.96 -24.07
CA ASP A 46 6.48 18.15 -23.53
C ASP A 46 6.41 18.18 -21.99
N GLN A 47 5.37 17.57 -21.41
CA GLN A 47 5.17 17.45 -19.97
C GLN A 47 4.73 16.01 -19.64
N ILE A 48 5.32 15.42 -18.63
CA ILE A 48 5.04 14.05 -18.22
C ILE A 48 4.63 14.04 -16.73
N VAL A 49 3.55 13.33 -16.41
CA VAL A 49 3.08 13.16 -15.03
C VAL A 49 3.13 11.69 -14.64
N LEU A 50 3.94 11.37 -13.65
CA LEU A 50 4.05 10.03 -13.09
C LEU A 50 2.97 9.83 -12.02
N ALA A 51 2.01 8.95 -12.27
CA ALA A 51 0.94 8.59 -11.35
C ALA A 51 0.77 7.07 -11.28
N ALA A 52 1.90 6.35 -11.32
CA ALA A 52 1.96 4.89 -11.44
C ALA A 52 1.52 4.14 -10.17
N GLY A 53 1.40 4.86 -9.04
CA GLY A 53 0.95 4.29 -7.77
C GLY A 53 1.94 3.33 -7.14
N SER A 54 1.42 2.42 -6.34
CA SER A 54 2.16 1.38 -5.62
C SER A 54 1.51 0.01 -5.83
N ARG A 55 2.22 -1.05 -5.42
CA ARG A 55 1.73 -2.42 -5.42
C ARG A 55 2.04 -3.12 -4.09
N PRO A 56 1.34 -4.21 -3.74
CA PRO A 56 1.70 -5.01 -2.58
C PRO A 56 3.14 -5.50 -2.67
N ARG A 57 3.86 -5.36 -1.56
CA ARG A 57 5.19 -5.94 -1.41
C ARG A 57 5.07 -7.44 -1.23
N VAL A 58 5.84 -8.22 -1.98
CA VAL A 58 6.00 -9.65 -1.75
C VAL A 58 7.38 -9.87 -1.14
N PRO A 59 7.47 -10.22 0.15
CA PRO A 59 8.75 -10.59 0.77
C PRO A 59 9.37 -11.79 0.06
N ASP A 60 10.69 -11.82 0.02
CA ASP A 60 11.45 -12.99 -0.45
C ASP A 60 11.45 -14.07 0.63
N VAL A 61 10.34 -14.81 0.69
CA VAL A 61 10.10 -15.88 1.65
C VAL A 61 9.56 -17.09 0.90
N PRO A 62 10.09 -18.30 1.13
CA PRO A 62 9.68 -19.51 0.43
C PRO A 62 8.16 -19.72 0.43
N GLY A 63 7.59 -20.00 -0.73
CA GLY A 63 6.20 -20.33 -0.93
C GLY A 63 5.23 -19.14 -1.00
N LEU A 64 5.68 -17.91 -0.69
CA LEU A 64 4.77 -16.75 -0.68
C LEU A 64 4.36 -16.28 -2.09
N ASP A 65 5.16 -16.53 -3.08
CA ASP A 65 4.94 -16.23 -4.51
C ASP A 65 4.92 -17.49 -5.39
N ASP A 66 4.76 -18.68 -4.79
CA ASP A 66 4.80 -19.95 -5.50
C ASP A 66 3.63 -20.08 -6.49
N PRO A 67 3.93 -20.15 -7.81
CA PRO A 67 2.89 -20.27 -8.83
C PRO A 67 2.14 -21.61 -8.78
N SER A 68 2.62 -22.60 -8.03
CA SER A 68 1.90 -23.87 -7.80
C SER A 68 0.74 -23.75 -6.79
N MET A 69 0.59 -22.58 -6.15
CA MET A 69 -0.45 -22.27 -5.17
C MET A 69 -1.46 -21.22 -5.69
N PRO A 70 -2.01 -21.34 -6.90
CA PRO A 70 -2.89 -20.32 -7.46
C PRO A 70 -4.17 -20.19 -6.65
N GLY A 71 -4.55 -18.95 -6.36
CA GLY A 71 -5.80 -18.63 -5.66
C GLY A 71 -5.82 -18.99 -4.16
N LEU A 72 -4.66 -19.28 -3.58
CA LEU A 72 -4.52 -19.57 -2.13
C LEU A 72 -3.79 -18.47 -1.38
N ILE A 73 -2.91 -17.76 -2.07
CA ILE A 73 -2.17 -16.62 -1.53
C ILE A 73 -2.66 -15.36 -2.25
N HIS A 74 -3.11 -14.40 -1.46
CA HIS A 74 -3.72 -13.17 -1.93
C HIS A 74 -3.00 -11.95 -1.39
N THR A 75 -3.17 -10.84 -2.08
CA THR A 75 -2.85 -9.49 -1.60
C THR A 75 -4.14 -8.67 -1.47
N SER A 76 -4.04 -7.42 -1.02
CA SER A 76 -5.18 -6.48 -1.02
C SER A 76 -5.84 -6.32 -2.40
N ASP A 77 -5.09 -6.54 -3.48
CA ASP A 77 -5.58 -6.37 -4.85
C ASP A 77 -6.48 -7.54 -5.30
N THR A 78 -6.30 -8.72 -4.70
CA THR A 78 -6.96 -9.96 -5.16
C THR A 78 -7.95 -10.56 -4.17
N ILE A 79 -7.74 -10.39 -2.84
CA ILE A 79 -8.52 -11.07 -1.81
C ILE A 79 -10.02 -10.76 -1.85
N MET A 80 -10.39 -9.55 -2.26
CA MET A 80 -11.80 -9.18 -2.38
C MET A 80 -12.53 -9.86 -3.56
N ARG A 81 -11.80 -10.60 -4.39
CA ARG A 81 -12.35 -11.36 -5.52
C ARG A 81 -12.52 -12.85 -5.22
N LEU A 82 -12.32 -13.26 -3.98
CA LEU A 82 -12.61 -14.63 -3.56
C LEU A 82 -14.06 -15.03 -3.89
N ALA A 83 -14.23 -16.22 -4.46
CA ALA A 83 -15.55 -16.77 -4.79
C ALA A 83 -16.28 -17.25 -3.52
N GLU A 84 -15.52 -17.75 -2.54
CA GLU A 84 -16.02 -18.31 -1.30
C GLU A 84 -15.29 -17.72 -0.10
N LEU A 85 -15.99 -17.62 1.03
CA LEU A 85 -15.41 -17.18 2.28
C LEU A 85 -14.51 -18.28 2.86
N PRO A 86 -13.20 -18.02 3.09
CA PRO A 86 -12.33 -19.02 3.69
C PRO A 86 -12.72 -19.27 5.15
N GLN A 87 -12.68 -20.51 5.58
CA GLN A 87 -12.93 -20.85 6.98
C GLN A 87 -11.77 -20.38 7.86
N ARG A 88 -10.52 -20.59 7.41
CA ARG A 88 -9.28 -20.19 8.09
C ARG A 88 -8.49 -19.23 7.21
N LEU A 89 -8.37 -18.00 7.67
CA LEU A 89 -7.58 -16.96 7.01
C LEU A 89 -6.37 -16.61 7.87
N VAL A 90 -5.18 -16.74 7.29
CA VAL A 90 -3.95 -16.20 7.89
C VAL A 90 -3.59 -14.90 7.20
N ILE A 91 -3.41 -13.83 7.98
CA ILE A 91 -3.02 -12.50 7.50
C ILE A 91 -1.58 -12.23 7.96
N LEU A 92 -0.70 -11.94 7.01
CA LEU A 92 0.69 -11.59 7.25
C LEU A 92 0.86 -10.07 7.28
N GLY A 93 1.34 -9.55 8.42
CA GLY A 93 1.52 -8.12 8.67
C GLY A 93 0.62 -7.59 9.77
N GLY A 94 0.89 -6.38 10.25
CA GLY A 94 0.15 -5.73 11.34
C GLY A 94 -0.20 -4.27 11.06
N GLY A 95 -0.15 -3.85 9.79
CA GLY A 95 -0.49 -2.50 9.33
C GLY A 95 -2.00 -2.30 9.12
N LEU A 96 -2.34 -1.17 8.48
CA LEU A 96 -3.70 -0.76 8.16
C LEU A 96 -4.46 -1.84 7.38
N ILE A 97 -3.89 -2.35 6.31
CA ILE A 97 -4.49 -3.39 5.46
C ILE A 97 -4.80 -4.65 6.28
N ALA A 98 -3.85 -5.10 7.10
CA ALA A 98 -4.05 -6.27 7.96
C ALA A 98 -5.18 -6.05 8.97
N ALA A 99 -5.27 -4.87 9.58
CA ALA A 99 -6.29 -4.52 10.57
C ALA A 99 -7.71 -4.50 9.94
N GLU A 100 -7.84 -3.88 8.76
CA GLU A 100 -9.13 -3.78 8.06
C GLU A 100 -9.62 -5.14 7.58
N PHE A 101 -8.75 -5.93 6.94
CA PHE A 101 -9.15 -7.27 6.48
C PHE A 101 -9.38 -8.25 7.64
N ALA A 102 -8.62 -8.15 8.74
CA ALA A 102 -8.90 -8.92 9.95
C ALA A 102 -10.31 -8.61 10.49
N HIS A 103 -10.70 -7.33 10.52
CA HIS A 103 -12.04 -6.92 10.89
C HIS A 103 -13.11 -7.47 9.93
N ILE A 104 -12.91 -7.28 8.62
CA ILE A 104 -13.87 -7.71 7.59
C ILE A 104 -14.11 -9.22 7.67
N PHE A 105 -13.05 -10.03 7.57
CA PHE A 105 -13.19 -11.48 7.48
C PHE A 105 -13.65 -12.11 8.80
N SER A 106 -13.20 -11.60 9.96
CA SER A 106 -13.73 -12.07 11.24
C SER A 106 -15.21 -11.70 11.41
N GLY A 107 -15.62 -10.53 10.95
CA GLY A 107 -17.02 -10.11 10.94
C GLY A 107 -17.91 -10.96 10.03
N LEU A 108 -17.36 -11.52 8.95
CA LEU A 108 -18.02 -12.44 8.04
C LEU A 108 -18.02 -13.89 8.54
N GLY A 109 -17.26 -14.22 9.58
CA GLY A 109 -17.27 -15.55 10.21
C GLY A 109 -16.02 -16.40 9.97
N SER A 110 -14.99 -15.88 9.27
CA SER A 110 -13.70 -16.57 9.14
C SER A 110 -12.97 -16.63 10.47
N GLN A 111 -12.26 -17.73 10.72
CA GLN A 111 -11.27 -17.84 11.79
C GLN A 111 -10.00 -17.14 11.31
N VAL A 112 -9.75 -15.93 11.82
CA VAL A 112 -8.63 -15.10 11.39
C VAL A 112 -7.47 -15.24 12.36
N THR A 113 -6.27 -15.50 11.82
CA THR A 113 -4.99 -15.40 12.53
C THR A 113 -4.15 -14.30 11.88
N VAL A 114 -3.72 -13.31 12.65
CA VAL A 114 -2.81 -12.25 12.19
C VAL A 114 -1.42 -12.54 12.72
N ILE A 115 -0.45 -12.62 11.84
CA ILE A 115 0.97 -12.86 12.15
C ILE A 115 1.77 -11.62 11.84
N ASN A 116 2.53 -11.13 12.81
CA ASN A 116 3.30 -9.90 12.64
C ASN A 116 4.64 -9.97 13.39
N ARG A 117 5.72 -9.60 12.72
CA ARG A 117 7.07 -9.57 13.31
C ARG A 117 7.25 -8.53 14.42
N SER A 118 6.44 -7.49 14.46
CA SER A 118 6.48 -6.52 15.56
C SER A 118 5.51 -6.92 16.67
N GLY A 119 5.79 -6.46 17.90
CA GLY A 119 5.02 -6.82 19.10
C GLY A 119 3.62 -6.21 19.17
N ARG A 120 3.20 -5.39 18.19
CA ARG A 120 1.88 -4.74 18.14
C ARG A 120 1.46 -4.42 16.71
N MET A 121 0.15 -4.29 16.51
CA MET A 121 -0.45 -3.81 15.26
C MET A 121 -0.37 -2.28 15.19
N LEU A 122 -0.52 -1.72 13.98
CA LEU A 122 -0.56 -0.27 13.71
C LEU A 122 0.61 0.47 14.36
N ARG A 123 1.82 -0.02 14.17
CA ARG A 123 3.04 0.49 14.84
C ARG A 123 3.36 1.96 14.54
N HIS A 124 2.78 2.54 13.50
CA HIS A 124 2.95 3.93 13.08
C HIS A 124 2.02 4.89 13.83
N GLU A 125 1.01 4.38 14.53
CA GLU A 125 0.19 5.15 15.44
C GLU A 125 0.91 5.43 16.76
N ASP A 126 0.38 6.34 17.57
CA ASP A 126 0.85 6.53 18.94
C ASP A 126 0.92 5.18 19.67
N ARG A 127 1.97 5.01 20.45
CA ARG A 127 2.25 3.74 21.13
C ARG A 127 1.05 3.24 21.91
N GLU A 128 0.37 4.12 22.63
CA GLU A 128 -0.78 3.74 23.45
C GLU A 128 -1.99 3.36 22.59
N ILE A 129 -2.25 4.09 21.52
CA ILE A 129 -3.31 3.76 20.56
C ILE A 129 -3.05 2.41 19.92
N SER A 130 -1.82 2.19 19.43
CA SER A 130 -1.38 0.92 18.85
C SER A 130 -1.52 -0.25 19.83
N GLN A 131 -1.15 -0.07 21.10
CA GLN A 131 -1.27 -1.09 22.13
C GLN A 131 -2.74 -1.42 22.43
N ARG A 132 -3.56 -0.40 22.71
CA ARG A 132 -5.01 -0.56 22.96
C ARG A 132 -5.72 -1.21 21.77
N PHE A 133 -5.37 -0.81 20.56
CA PHE A 133 -5.90 -1.43 19.36
C PHE A 133 -5.55 -2.92 19.30
N THR A 134 -4.28 -3.27 19.54
CA THR A 134 -3.80 -4.66 19.54
C THR A 134 -4.56 -5.50 20.56
N GLU A 135 -4.72 -5.02 21.78
CA GLU A 135 -5.48 -5.69 22.84
C GLU A 135 -6.95 -5.94 22.46
N GLN A 136 -7.61 -4.93 21.89
CA GLN A 136 -9.02 -5.05 21.47
C GLN A 136 -9.18 -5.99 20.26
N MET A 137 -8.27 -5.91 19.29
CA MET A 137 -8.27 -6.82 18.15
C MET A 137 -8.03 -8.28 18.58
N GLY A 138 -7.15 -8.51 19.57
CA GLY A 138 -6.85 -9.83 20.11
C GLY A 138 -8.04 -10.53 20.81
N ARG A 139 -9.11 -9.80 21.13
CA ARG A 139 -10.36 -10.37 21.64
C ARG A 139 -11.26 -10.94 20.53
N ARG A 140 -10.97 -10.62 19.28
CA ARG A 140 -11.79 -10.97 18.10
C ARG A 140 -11.11 -11.97 17.18
N VAL A 141 -9.79 -11.83 17.04
CA VAL A 141 -8.97 -12.65 16.16
C VAL A 141 -7.75 -13.17 16.91
N ARG A 142 -7.18 -14.26 16.43
CA ARG A 142 -5.92 -14.77 16.97
C ARG A 142 -4.77 -13.90 16.52
N LEU A 143 -4.08 -13.25 17.46
CA LEU A 143 -2.87 -12.48 17.18
C LEU A 143 -1.61 -13.28 17.54
N ARG A 144 -0.67 -13.28 16.61
CA ARG A 144 0.68 -13.85 16.76
C ARG A 144 1.66 -12.73 16.48
N MET A 145 2.01 -12.04 17.57
CA MET A 145 2.89 -10.87 17.54
C MET A 145 4.31 -11.29 17.90
N ALA A 146 5.31 -10.54 17.37
CA ALA A 146 6.73 -10.85 17.51
C ALA A 146 7.12 -12.22 16.88
N GLU A 147 6.37 -12.65 15.86
CA GLU A 147 6.70 -13.83 15.07
C GLU A 147 7.12 -13.44 13.65
N GLY A 148 8.26 -13.96 13.21
CA GLY A 148 8.79 -13.80 11.85
C GLY A 148 8.23 -14.88 10.93
N LEU A 149 7.85 -14.50 9.72
CA LEU A 149 7.47 -15.43 8.66
C LEU A 149 8.72 -16.17 8.16
N VAL A 150 8.65 -17.49 8.10
CA VAL A 150 9.70 -18.38 7.57
C VAL A 150 9.32 -18.91 6.20
N GLY A 151 8.05 -19.26 5.99
CA GLY A 151 7.57 -19.79 4.72
C GLY A 151 6.07 -20.02 4.68
N VAL A 152 5.59 -20.37 3.49
CA VAL A 152 4.25 -20.91 3.26
C VAL A 152 4.44 -22.22 2.50
N ASP A 153 3.84 -23.30 2.98
CA ASP A 153 4.01 -24.63 2.42
C ASP A 153 2.69 -25.40 2.44
N ARG A 154 2.71 -26.64 2.03
CA ARG A 154 1.60 -27.60 2.15
C ARG A 154 1.95 -28.69 3.13
N ASP A 155 0.99 -29.03 3.97
CA ASP A 155 1.09 -30.23 4.80
C ASP A 155 0.99 -31.53 3.95
N PRO A 156 1.26 -32.70 4.52
CA PRO A 156 1.11 -33.97 3.79
C PRO A 156 -0.31 -34.24 3.23
N GLY A 157 -1.31 -33.54 3.75
CA GLY A 157 -2.68 -33.57 3.26
C GLY A 157 -2.95 -32.59 2.12
N GLY A 158 -1.95 -31.75 1.76
CA GLY A 158 -2.07 -30.73 0.71
C GLY A 158 -2.70 -29.42 1.16
N HIS A 159 -2.96 -29.22 2.46
CA HIS A 159 -3.49 -27.96 3.00
C HIS A 159 -2.38 -26.92 3.18
N LEU A 160 -2.72 -25.65 3.03
CA LEU A 160 -1.77 -24.56 3.31
C LEU A 160 -1.36 -24.51 4.77
N VAL A 161 -0.07 -24.32 5.00
CA VAL A 161 0.52 -24.08 6.32
C VAL A 161 1.46 -22.88 6.26
N VAL A 162 1.27 -21.93 7.15
CA VAL A 162 2.18 -20.79 7.33
C VAL A 162 3.16 -21.11 8.43
N LEU A 163 4.44 -21.07 8.12
CA LEU A 163 5.55 -21.39 9.00
C LEU A 163 6.14 -20.10 9.58
N THR A 164 6.31 -20.04 10.90
CA THR A 164 6.86 -18.87 11.58
C THR A 164 7.84 -19.27 12.66
N VAL A 165 8.64 -18.30 13.10
CA VAL A 165 9.57 -18.42 14.24
C VAL A 165 9.40 -17.23 15.16
N ASP A 166 9.40 -17.45 16.46
CA ASP A 166 9.39 -16.37 17.45
C ASP A 166 10.80 -15.89 17.83
N GLY A 167 10.87 -14.88 18.71
CA GLY A 167 12.13 -14.29 19.17
C GLY A 167 13.03 -15.25 19.97
N ASP A 168 12.48 -16.34 20.49
CA ASP A 168 13.21 -17.39 21.24
C ASP A 168 13.64 -18.55 20.32
N GLY A 169 13.32 -18.48 19.02
CA GLY A 169 13.67 -19.48 18.02
C GLY A 169 12.73 -20.68 18.02
N VAL A 170 11.52 -20.53 18.55
CA VAL A 170 10.49 -21.58 18.53
C VAL A 170 9.69 -21.50 17.24
N ASP A 171 9.60 -22.62 16.53
CA ASP A 171 8.84 -22.75 15.29
C ASP A 171 7.35 -22.99 15.57
N TYR A 172 6.50 -22.40 14.73
CA TYR A 172 5.05 -22.57 14.78
C TYR A 172 4.47 -22.77 13.38
N ASP A 173 3.42 -23.59 13.33
CA ASP A 173 2.68 -23.92 12.12
C ASP A 173 1.23 -23.44 12.23
N TYR A 174 0.76 -22.73 11.21
CA TYR A 174 -0.61 -22.22 11.16
C TYR A 174 -1.32 -22.72 9.91
N PRO A 175 -2.26 -23.69 10.06
CA PRO A 175 -3.04 -24.14 8.92
C PRO A 175 -3.97 -23.03 8.40
N ALA A 176 -4.04 -22.91 7.09
CA ALA A 176 -4.84 -21.89 6.39
C ALA A 176 -5.58 -22.48 5.20
N ASP A 177 -6.72 -21.89 4.86
CA ASP A 177 -7.39 -22.12 3.57
C ASP A 177 -6.96 -21.04 2.58
N VAL A 178 -6.71 -19.83 3.08
CA VAL A 178 -6.21 -18.67 2.34
C VAL A 178 -5.19 -17.91 3.18
N VAL A 179 -4.15 -17.41 2.53
CA VAL A 179 -3.18 -16.49 3.11
C VAL A 179 -3.34 -15.11 2.48
N LEU A 180 -3.43 -14.06 3.29
CA LEU A 180 -3.37 -12.67 2.85
C LEU A 180 -1.99 -12.09 3.17
N ASN A 181 -1.23 -11.75 2.14
CA ASN A 181 -0.02 -10.95 2.28
C ASN A 181 -0.38 -9.46 2.40
N ALA A 182 -0.22 -8.90 3.61
CA ALA A 182 -0.42 -7.49 3.96
C ALA A 182 0.85 -6.89 4.61
N THR A 183 2.04 -7.30 4.13
CA THR A 183 3.35 -6.95 4.72
C THR A 183 3.88 -5.60 4.28
N GLY A 184 3.12 -4.82 3.52
CA GLY A 184 3.43 -3.49 3.05
C GLY A 184 3.23 -3.32 1.55
N ARG A 185 3.63 -2.15 1.05
CA ARG A 185 3.56 -1.78 -0.37
C ARG A 185 4.93 -1.29 -0.85
N VAL A 186 5.10 -1.23 -2.14
CA VAL A 186 6.29 -0.66 -2.81
C VAL A 186 5.84 0.22 -3.96
N SER A 187 6.55 1.32 -4.17
CA SER A 187 6.34 2.21 -5.31
C SER A 187 6.50 1.47 -6.64
N ASN A 188 5.70 1.82 -7.64
CA ASN A 188 5.85 1.31 -9.01
C ASN A 188 6.89 2.09 -9.83
N GLY A 189 7.64 2.98 -9.21
CA GLY A 189 8.74 3.71 -9.86
C GLY A 189 9.79 2.78 -10.49
N ASP A 190 10.05 1.63 -9.87
CA ASP A 190 10.99 0.62 -10.36
C ASP A 190 10.59 -0.01 -11.71
N ARG A 191 9.31 0.08 -12.11
CA ARG A 191 8.78 -0.43 -13.38
C ARG A 191 8.87 0.58 -14.52
N LEU A 192 9.15 1.85 -14.21
CA LEU A 192 9.12 2.94 -15.18
C LEU A 192 10.46 3.17 -15.90
N ASN A 193 11.54 2.45 -15.56
CA ASN A 193 12.90 2.70 -16.05
C ASN A 193 13.35 4.16 -15.85
N LEU A 194 13.09 4.71 -14.66
CA LEU A 194 13.39 6.10 -14.27
C LEU A 194 14.83 6.55 -14.56
N PRO A 195 15.86 5.69 -14.42
CA PRO A 195 17.24 6.07 -14.77
C PRO A 195 17.42 6.51 -16.23
N ALA A 196 16.64 5.97 -17.18
CA ALA A 196 16.69 6.39 -18.59
C ALA A 196 16.20 7.84 -18.78
N ALA A 197 15.31 8.32 -17.90
CA ALA A 197 14.84 9.69 -17.88
C ALA A 197 15.68 10.60 -16.96
N GLY A 198 16.63 10.06 -16.19
CA GLY A 198 17.41 10.80 -15.20
C GLY A 198 16.61 11.22 -13.98
N VAL A 199 15.49 10.55 -13.68
CA VAL A 199 14.64 10.86 -12.53
C VAL A 199 15.18 10.18 -11.27
N ASP A 200 15.35 10.96 -10.20
CA ASP A 200 15.85 10.49 -8.90
C ASP A 200 14.78 9.74 -8.10
N VAL A 201 15.24 8.73 -7.37
CA VAL A 201 14.45 7.99 -6.38
C VAL A 201 15.16 8.02 -5.03
N ASP A 202 14.39 7.94 -3.94
CA ASP A 202 14.95 7.81 -2.60
C ASP A 202 15.30 6.34 -2.25
N ASP A 203 15.84 6.13 -1.04
CA ASP A 203 16.26 4.81 -0.54
C ASP A 203 15.08 3.81 -0.38
N ASP A 204 13.85 4.31 -0.28
CA ASP A 204 12.62 3.50 -0.20
C ASP A 204 11.98 3.24 -1.57
N GLY A 205 12.56 3.84 -2.65
CA GLY A 205 12.13 3.67 -4.04
C GLY A 205 11.01 4.61 -4.48
N PHE A 206 10.72 5.66 -3.71
CA PHE A 206 9.80 6.72 -4.13
C PHE A 206 10.48 7.72 -5.04
N VAL A 207 9.76 8.19 -6.05
CA VAL A 207 10.23 9.29 -6.91
C VAL A 207 10.41 10.54 -6.07
N VAL A 208 11.61 11.14 -6.11
CA VAL A 208 11.91 12.37 -5.37
C VAL A 208 11.21 13.55 -6.04
N VAL A 209 10.42 14.30 -5.27
CA VAL A 209 9.74 15.51 -5.73
C VAL A 209 9.95 16.68 -4.76
N ASP A 210 9.89 17.89 -5.28
CA ASP A 210 9.85 19.11 -4.47
C ASP A 210 8.43 19.35 -3.92
N LYS A 211 8.25 20.42 -3.15
CA LYS A 211 6.94 20.83 -2.62
C LYS A 211 5.90 21.17 -3.71
N HIS A 212 6.33 21.37 -4.93
CA HIS A 212 5.48 21.66 -6.08
C HIS A 212 5.13 20.41 -6.90
N GLN A 213 5.58 19.22 -6.43
CA GLN A 213 5.44 17.93 -7.11
C GLN A 213 6.28 17.82 -8.41
N ARG A 214 7.36 18.59 -8.55
CA ARG A 214 8.34 18.45 -9.62
C ARG A 214 9.42 17.45 -9.22
N THR A 215 9.85 16.63 -10.17
CA THR A 215 11.06 15.83 -10.03
C THR A 215 12.32 16.71 -10.26
N ASN A 216 13.49 16.13 -10.18
CA ASN A 216 14.74 16.76 -10.58
C ASN A 216 14.84 17.02 -12.10
N VAL A 217 13.94 16.45 -12.91
CA VAL A 217 13.79 16.67 -14.35
C VAL A 217 12.62 17.63 -14.58
N GLU A 218 12.88 18.83 -15.08
CA GLU A 218 12.00 20.01 -15.06
C GLU A 218 10.58 19.74 -15.62
N HIS A 219 10.45 18.92 -16.68
CA HIS A 219 9.17 18.62 -17.35
C HIS A 219 8.53 17.33 -16.85
N ILE A 220 9.09 16.68 -15.82
CA ILE A 220 8.56 15.45 -15.23
C ILE A 220 8.06 15.73 -13.82
N TRP A 221 6.79 15.42 -13.59
CA TRP A 221 6.06 15.57 -12.34
C TRP A 221 5.71 14.21 -11.76
N ALA A 222 5.53 14.11 -10.45
CA ALA A 222 5.00 12.89 -9.85
C ALA A 222 3.96 13.19 -8.77
N LEU A 223 3.00 12.27 -8.58
CA LEU A 223 1.94 12.37 -7.58
C LEU A 223 1.46 10.99 -7.12
N GLY A 224 0.90 10.94 -5.93
CA GLY A 224 0.36 9.73 -5.31
C GLY A 224 1.45 8.75 -4.86
N ASP A 225 1.07 7.49 -4.70
CA ASP A 225 1.92 6.47 -4.06
C ASP A 225 3.26 6.21 -4.77
N VAL A 226 3.46 6.71 -5.97
CA VAL A 226 4.75 6.58 -6.68
C VAL A 226 5.83 7.50 -6.07
N CYS A 227 5.42 8.59 -5.41
CA CYS A 227 6.32 9.59 -4.81
C CYS A 227 5.96 9.95 -3.37
N SER A 228 4.92 9.33 -2.80
CA SER A 228 4.40 9.71 -1.49
C SER A 228 4.32 8.51 -0.54
N PRO A 229 4.99 8.55 0.64
CA PRO A 229 4.94 7.47 1.62
C PRO A 229 3.59 7.37 2.35
N TRP A 230 2.68 8.31 2.12
CA TRP A 230 1.35 8.30 2.74
C TRP A 230 0.45 7.20 2.20
N GLU A 231 0.57 6.85 0.90
CA GLU A 231 -0.23 5.81 0.24
C GLU A 231 -1.75 5.99 0.47
N LEU A 232 -2.21 7.24 0.46
CA LEU A 232 -3.59 7.63 0.75
C LEU A 232 -4.24 8.34 -0.42
N LYS A 233 -5.43 7.89 -0.80
CA LYS A 233 -6.16 8.44 -1.96
C LYS A 233 -6.38 9.96 -1.87
N HIS A 234 -6.70 10.49 -0.69
CA HIS A 234 -6.94 11.93 -0.55
C HIS A 234 -5.65 12.76 -0.65
N VAL A 235 -4.50 12.19 -0.28
CA VAL A 235 -3.18 12.81 -0.52
C VAL A 235 -2.91 12.87 -2.01
N ALA A 236 -3.03 11.74 -2.73
CA ALA A 236 -2.89 11.71 -4.19
C ALA A 236 -3.84 12.68 -4.90
N ASN A 237 -5.09 12.83 -4.43
CA ASN A 237 -6.04 13.81 -4.97
C ASN A 237 -5.61 15.27 -4.70
N HIS A 238 -4.99 15.55 -3.55
CA HIS A 238 -4.44 16.86 -3.24
C HIS A 238 -3.27 17.19 -4.16
N GLU A 239 -2.32 16.28 -4.27
CA GLU A 239 -1.14 16.39 -5.13
C GLU A 239 -1.54 16.55 -6.61
N ALA A 240 -2.55 15.80 -7.08
CA ALA A 240 -3.08 15.94 -8.44
C ALA A 240 -3.64 17.35 -8.72
N ARG A 241 -4.25 18.00 -7.72
CA ARG A 241 -4.70 19.41 -7.87
C ARG A 241 -3.51 20.36 -7.95
N VAL A 242 -2.46 20.13 -7.16
CA VAL A 242 -1.22 20.91 -7.19
C VAL A 242 -0.54 20.76 -8.54
N VAL A 243 -0.32 19.54 -9.04
CA VAL A 243 0.29 19.30 -10.36
C VAL A 243 -0.53 19.94 -11.47
N ARG A 244 -1.86 19.75 -11.45
CA ARG A 244 -2.74 20.39 -12.44
C ARG A 244 -2.62 21.92 -12.41
N HIS A 245 -2.61 22.53 -11.23
CA HIS A 245 -2.47 23.99 -11.09
C HIS A 245 -1.12 24.43 -11.68
N ASN A 246 -0.04 23.78 -11.32
CA ASN A 246 1.32 24.13 -11.69
C ASN A 246 1.59 23.98 -13.19
N LEU A 247 0.99 22.98 -13.83
CA LEU A 247 1.04 22.81 -15.29
C LEU A 247 0.31 23.94 -16.04
N LEU A 248 -0.76 24.48 -15.46
CA LEU A 248 -1.56 25.54 -16.08
C LEU A 248 -1.07 26.95 -15.73
N HIS A 249 -0.31 27.09 -14.63
CA HIS A 249 0.16 28.39 -14.10
C HIS A 249 1.64 28.29 -13.69
N PRO A 250 2.56 28.15 -14.67
CA PRO A 250 3.98 27.93 -14.38
C PRO A 250 4.65 29.10 -13.64
N ASP A 251 4.07 30.31 -13.73
CA ASP A 251 4.55 31.53 -13.04
C ASP A 251 3.97 31.71 -11.62
N ASP A 252 2.98 30.89 -11.21
CA ASP A 252 2.30 30.95 -9.91
C ASP A 252 2.12 29.55 -9.32
N LEU A 253 3.20 28.99 -8.78
CA LEU A 253 3.23 27.59 -8.34
C LEU A 253 2.55 27.39 -6.97
N ALA A 254 1.56 26.52 -6.93
CA ALA A 254 1.01 25.96 -5.72
C ALA A 254 1.98 24.95 -5.07
N SER A 255 1.82 24.74 -3.78
CA SER A 255 2.61 23.74 -3.02
C SER A 255 1.70 22.70 -2.38
N SER A 256 2.13 21.46 -2.37
CA SER A 256 1.51 20.40 -1.55
C SER A 256 1.86 20.60 -0.07
N ASN A 257 0.85 20.38 0.78
CA ASN A 257 1.02 20.46 2.23
C ASN A 257 0.68 19.11 2.86
N HIS A 258 1.67 18.48 3.45
CA HIS A 258 1.55 17.19 4.12
C HIS A 258 1.68 17.29 5.66
N CYS A 259 1.60 18.49 6.24
CA CYS A 259 1.80 18.70 7.68
C CYS A 259 0.73 18.04 8.57
N PHE A 260 -0.52 17.96 8.09
CA PHE A 260 -1.64 17.45 8.85
C PHE A 260 -2.50 16.50 7.99
N VAL A 261 -1.88 15.43 7.55
CA VAL A 261 -2.57 14.40 6.77
C VAL A 261 -3.44 13.57 7.70
N PRO A 262 -4.78 13.66 7.59
CA PRO A 262 -5.66 12.80 8.38
C PRO A 262 -5.68 11.39 7.79
N HIS A 263 -5.73 10.37 8.66
CA HIS A 263 -5.98 9.01 8.21
C HIS A 263 -6.88 8.27 9.19
N ALA A 264 -7.49 7.19 8.71
CA ALA A 264 -8.34 6.34 9.51
C ALA A 264 -8.16 4.88 9.11
N VAL A 265 -8.28 3.99 10.10
CA VAL A 265 -8.32 2.54 9.94
C VAL A 265 -9.77 2.10 10.16
N PHE A 266 -10.38 1.56 9.11
CA PHE A 266 -11.79 1.13 9.11
C PHE A 266 -11.94 -0.27 9.69
N SER A 267 -11.74 -0.36 10.99
CA SER A 267 -11.79 -1.61 11.76
C SER A 267 -12.73 -1.47 12.96
N ASN A 268 -12.72 -2.41 13.88
CA ASN A 268 -13.42 -2.29 15.14
C ASN A 268 -12.49 -2.73 16.31
N PRO A 269 -12.04 -1.77 17.17
CA PRO A 269 -12.38 -0.35 17.14
C PRO A 269 -11.82 0.37 15.91
N GLN A 270 -12.42 1.48 15.51
CA GLN A 270 -11.85 2.39 14.52
C GLN A 270 -10.69 3.18 15.15
N VAL A 271 -9.69 3.49 14.34
CA VAL A 271 -8.59 4.39 14.71
C VAL A 271 -8.57 5.53 13.70
N ALA A 272 -8.41 6.76 14.18
CA ALA A 272 -8.24 7.92 13.34
C ALA A 272 -7.21 8.85 13.94
N SER A 273 -6.35 9.39 13.10
CA SER A 273 -5.26 10.27 13.53
C SER A 273 -5.06 11.42 12.55
N VAL A 274 -4.49 12.51 13.05
CA VAL A 274 -4.04 13.65 12.24
C VAL A 274 -2.87 14.32 12.92
N GLY A 275 -1.83 14.65 12.16
CA GLY A 275 -0.63 15.32 12.65
C GLY A 275 0.43 14.38 13.21
N ALA A 276 1.28 14.90 14.09
CA ALA A 276 2.42 14.19 14.63
C ALA A 276 2.04 13.20 15.73
N THR A 277 2.74 12.09 15.83
CA THR A 277 2.70 11.17 16.96
C THR A 277 3.57 11.67 18.11
N GLU A 278 3.29 11.25 19.34
CA GLU A 278 4.13 11.55 20.50
C GLU A 278 5.59 11.10 20.29
N GLN A 279 5.78 9.92 19.73
CA GLN A 279 7.12 9.40 19.41
C GLN A 279 7.86 10.26 18.39
N GLY A 280 7.16 10.79 17.39
CA GLY A 280 7.74 11.72 16.41
C GLY A 280 8.15 13.04 17.04
N LEU A 281 7.34 13.57 17.96
CA LEU A 281 7.64 14.81 18.70
C LEU A 281 8.84 14.62 19.62
N LEU A 282 8.94 13.49 20.31
CA LEU A 282 10.09 13.12 21.14
C LEU A 282 11.38 13.03 20.33
N GLN A 283 11.33 12.45 19.12
CA GLN A 283 12.50 12.34 18.24
C GLN A 283 12.96 13.68 17.66
N SER A 284 12.03 14.61 17.44
CA SER A 284 12.31 15.95 16.91
C SER A 284 12.62 16.98 17.99
N ASP A 285 12.67 16.58 19.28
CA ASP A 285 12.84 17.47 20.45
C ASP A 285 11.84 18.65 20.47
N THR A 286 10.63 18.39 19.95
CA THR A 286 9.55 19.39 19.88
C THR A 286 8.77 19.40 21.19
N PRO A 287 8.64 20.55 21.89
CA PRO A 287 7.85 20.64 23.10
C PRO A 287 6.39 20.30 22.85
N TYR A 288 5.79 19.43 23.67
CA TYR A 288 4.39 19.06 23.60
C TYR A 288 3.79 18.80 24.98
N ALA A 289 2.48 18.69 25.05
CA ALA A 289 1.75 18.15 26.19
C ALA A 289 0.85 17.02 25.72
N ALA A 290 0.94 15.86 26.39
CA ALA A 290 0.09 14.71 26.10
C ALA A 290 -1.06 14.63 27.10
N TYR A 291 -2.24 14.29 26.62
CA TYR A 291 -3.41 14.01 27.45
C TYR A 291 -4.14 12.78 26.91
N LEU A 292 -4.46 11.85 27.80
CA LEU A 292 -5.25 10.68 27.49
C LEU A 292 -6.64 10.83 28.11
N GLN A 293 -7.66 10.76 27.26
CA GLN A 293 -9.06 10.70 27.69
C GLN A 293 -9.58 9.27 27.45
N GLU A 294 -10.14 8.66 28.52
CA GLU A 294 -10.80 7.35 28.46
C GLU A 294 -12.31 7.49 28.29
#